data_63f90ca42a9601236a781821f875c203
#
_entry.id   63f90ca42a9601236a781821f875c203
#
_cell.length_a   1.000
_cell.length_b   1.000
_cell.length_c   1.000
_cell.angle_alpha   90.00
_cell.angle_beta   90.00
_cell.angle_gamma   90.00
#
_symmetry.space_group_name_H-M   'P 1'
#
loop_
_entity.id
_entity.type
_entity.pdbx_description
1 polymer ?
#
loop_
_entity_poly.entity_id
_entity_poly.type
_entity_poly.pdbx_seq_one_letter_code
_entity_poly.pdbx_strand_id
1 'polypeptide(L)'
;MFFLLALFLVSNSWALKVEKKAGRKKPCPECYSVDQCLQCHDEIDKEAFAVSVHGKNACTSCHRDIYDLESHAEGEIPMGKVRCEYCHRDEFKAYNMSVHSDNDVGCIDCHTNIHEIKSYKKDKKKIVAMCSGCHEQEGEDFLQSVHGKGVMKDNLDAPTCTDCHGLHDIRELHVDDIHSKMAITAKEFHTKACLACHADKPMMERNHVSILAVSTYEKSYHGKVEQLGYPTYVAGCADCHTPHKQLPPSDPNSSISPKGLIKTCGQCHKGVNKNFVLFLPHADYKDKTHYPILYWTWVTMTGLLIAVFSFFWLHTLLWLIRSYIERNELRKKGIYVYPSKNPKVIYRRFSWLEKLIHLAMMFSFLGLVLTGSPLKFSDAPWAKGVINFLGGPMAAGHLHRICAIITFAYFGVTILWILYYLFLKPTGENFFQKLFGPDSLFPRWKDAQDLVGMFKWFFMKGPKPKFDRWTYWEKFDFLAVFWGMFAIGLSGLMLWQPQFFAKFLPGWLFNIATIVHSDEALLASGFIFTVHFFNTHLRPEKFPMDPVIFTGVVPGYMLEEERPMQYARLKAKGQLEKIETKYPRLWEEALGHLLGMTGLSIGILCIFLIAWGIFYGG
;
A
#
# COMPACT_ATOMS: atom_id res chain seq x y z
N MET A 1 -40.37 32.10 -2.80
CA MET A 1 -41.21 33.11 -2.10
C MET A 1 -40.27 34.25 -1.76
N PHE A 2 -40.24 35.27 -2.64
CA PHE A 2 -40.53 36.67 -2.41
C PHE A 2 -39.56 37.35 -1.42
N PHE A 3 -38.91 38.53 -1.60
CA PHE A 3 -39.06 39.73 -2.45
C PHE A 3 -37.78 40.52 -2.26
N LEU A 4 -37.14 41.01 -3.29
CA LEU A 4 -37.17 42.35 -3.89
C LEU A 4 -36.55 43.51 -3.09
N LEU A 5 -35.51 44.06 -3.73
CA LEU A 5 -35.29 45.49 -4.08
C LEU A 5 -35.31 46.55 -2.97
N ALA A 6 -34.23 47.34 -2.93
CA ALA A 6 -34.32 48.80 -3.10
C ALA A 6 -32.92 49.43 -3.37
N LEU A 7 -32.88 50.11 -4.47
CA LEU A 7 -31.89 51.12 -4.87
C LEU A 7 -31.87 52.30 -3.88
N PHE A 8 -30.67 52.86 -3.60
CA PHE A 8 -30.53 54.28 -3.39
C PHE A 8 -29.23 54.76 -4.05
N LEU A 9 -29.43 55.56 -5.08
CA LEU A 9 -28.46 56.44 -5.72
C LEU A 9 -28.17 57.64 -4.78
N VAL A 10 -26.93 57.89 -4.46
CA VAL A 10 -26.48 59.23 -4.07
C VAL A 10 -25.29 59.59 -4.92
N SER A 11 -25.55 60.47 -5.84
CA SER A 11 -24.54 61.16 -6.65
C SER A 11 -23.77 62.12 -5.77
N ASN A 12 -22.44 61.95 -5.70
CA ASN A 12 -21.54 63.05 -5.35
C ASN A 12 -20.46 63.14 -6.40
N SER A 13 -20.65 64.13 -7.26
CA SER A 13 -19.67 64.61 -8.22
C SER A 13 -18.48 65.27 -7.51
N TRP A 14 -17.36 64.58 -7.46
CA TRP A 14 -16.06 65.24 -7.27
C TRP A 14 -15.34 65.27 -8.62
N ALA A 15 -15.34 66.43 -9.24
CA ALA A 15 -14.52 66.74 -10.40
C ALA A 15 -13.03 66.68 -10.00
N LEU A 16 -12.39 65.54 -10.22
CA LEU A 16 -10.94 65.47 -10.25
C LEU A 16 -10.46 66.16 -11.51
N LYS A 17 -9.78 67.29 -11.33
CA LYS A 17 -8.98 67.91 -12.37
C LYS A 17 -7.98 66.87 -12.87
N VAL A 18 -8.24 66.34 -14.07
CA VAL A 18 -7.24 65.58 -14.82
C VAL A 18 -6.21 66.57 -15.31
N GLU A 19 -5.09 66.66 -14.61
CA GLU A 19 -3.87 67.21 -15.21
C GLU A 19 -3.58 66.32 -16.43
N LYS A 20 -3.57 66.92 -17.61
CA LYS A 20 -3.07 66.30 -18.84
C LYS A 20 -1.59 65.99 -18.61
N LYS A 21 -1.29 64.73 -18.16
CA LYS A 21 0.06 64.20 -18.27
C LYS A 21 0.47 64.29 -19.73
N ALA A 22 1.57 65.00 -19.97
CA ALA A 22 2.23 65.08 -21.28
C ALA A 22 2.26 63.66 -21.87
N GLY A 23 1.79 63.52 -23.13
CA GLY A 23 1.66 62.25 -23.79
C GLY A 23 2.99 61.49 -23.69
N ARG A 24 2.98 60.33 -23.03
CA ARG A 24 4.13 59.39 -23.05
C ARG A 24 4.47 59.15 -24.51
N LYS A 25 5.63 59.64 -24.97
CA LYS A 25 6.17 59.23 -26.27
C LYS A 25 6.20 57.69 -26.24
N LYS A 26 5.66 57.03 -27.28
CA LYS A 26 5.65 55.57 -27.34
C LYS A 26 7.10 55.09 -27.43
N PRO A 27 7.51 54.10 -26.60
CA PRO A 27 8.84 53.50 -26.74
C PRO A 27 9.00 52.99 -28.19
N CYS A 28 10.13 53.29 -28.79
CA CYS A 28 10.49 52.81 -30.12
C CYS A 28 11.56 51.71 -29.97
N PRO A 29 11.18 50.41 -30.03
CA PRO A 29 12.10 49.33 -29.74
C PRO A 29 13.30 49.22 -30.67
N GLU A 30 13.27 49.87 -31.83
CA GLU A 30 14.28 49.71 -32.87
C GLU A 30 14.82 51.08 -33.39
N CYS A 31 14.62 52.19 -32.64
CA CYS A 31 14.98 53.52 -33.11
C CYS A 31 16.49 53.82 -33.13
N TYR A 32 17.29 53.07 -32.36
CA TYR A 32 18.72 53.32 -32.23
C TYR A 32 19.52 52.06 -32.49
N SER A 33 20.62 52.22 -33.24
CA SER A 33 21.54 51.09 -33.50
C SER A 33 22.37 50.77 -32.26
N VAL A 34 22.81 49.52 -32.14
CA VAL A 34 23.72 49.07 -31.09
C VAL A 34 24.96 49.93 -31.03
N ASP A 35 25.51 50.32 -32.22
CA ASP A 35 26.73 51.15 -32.32
C ASP A 35 26.55 52.55 -31.74
N GLN A 36 25.35 53.14 -31.79
CA GLN A 36 25.07 54.44 -31.17
C GLN A 36 25.10 54.35 -29.62
N CYS A 37 24.61 53.27 -29.07
CA CYS A 37 24.64 53.05 -27.63
C CYS A 37 26.06 52.79 -27.12
N LEU A 38 26.84 51.99 -27.88
CA LEU A 38 28.20 51.62 -27.51
C LEU A 38 29.24 52.75 -27.63
N GLN A 39 28.85 53.93 -28.18
CA GLN A 39 29.71 55.10 -28.13
C GLN A 39 29.93 55.65 -26.72
N CYS A 40 28.98 55.39 -25.82
CA CYS A 40 29.04 55.84 -24.43
C CYS A 40 29.12 54.66 -23.45
N HIS A 41 28.63 53.47 -23.83
CA HIS A 41 28.63 52.24 -23.03
C HIS A 41 29.74 51.31 -23.49
N ASP A 42 30.97 51.73 -23.30
CA ASP A 42 32.19 50.99 -23.70
C ASP A 42 32.49 49.78 -22.81
N GLU A 43 31.81 49.67 -21.64
CA GLU A 43 31.88 48.51 -20.77
C GLU A 43 31.18 47.29 -21.36
N ILE A 44 30.36 47.43 -22.42
CA ILE A 44 29.67 46.31 -23.08
C ILE A 44 30.47 45.87 -24.30
N ASP A 45 30.98 44.61 -24.26
CA ASP A 45 31.68 44.02 -25.38
C ASP A 45 30.71 43.74 -26.56
N LYS A 46 30.92 44.45 -27.66
CA LYS A 46 30.09 44.35 -28.88
C LYS A 46 30.09 42.97 -29.48
N GLU A 47 31.22 42.31 -29.51
CA GLU A 47 31.37 40.98 -30.13
C GLU A 47 30.70 39.93 -29.25
N ALA A 48 30.91 40.01 -27.93
CA ALA A 48 30.25 39.14 -26.95
C ALA A 48 28.73 39.30 -26.96
N PHE A 49 28.24 40.56 -27.03
CA PHE A 49 26.80 40.82 -27.19
C PHE A 49 26.25 40.23 -28.48
N ALA A 50 26.91 40.43 -29.62
CA ALA A 50 26.43 39.98 -30.93
C ALA A 50 26.25 38.43 -31.01
N VAL A 51 27.06 37.68 -30.24
CA VAL A 51 26.96 36.21 -30.16
C VAL A 51 26.11 35.72 -28.98
N SER A 52 25.58 36.64 -28.17
CA SER A 52 24.67 36.31 -27.07
C SER A 52 23.29 35.86 -27.57
N VAL A 53 22.46 35.25 -26.69
CA VAL A 53 21.08 34.90 -27.06
C VAL A 53 20.22 36.14 -27.38
N HIS A 54 20.61 37.30 -26.92
CA HIS A 54 19.94 38.60 -27.16
C HIS A 54 20.60 39.44 -28.24
N GLY A 55 21.71 39.00 -28.83
CA GLY A 55 22.54 39.79 -29.76
C GLY A 55 21.85 40.30 -31.04
N LYS A 56 20.65 39.78 -31.34
CA LYS A 56 19.81 40.24 -32.46
C LYS A 56 18.83 41.36 -32.06
N ASN A 57 18.71 41.66 -30.77
CA ASN A 57 17.78 42.67 -30.26
C ASN A 57 18.45 44.06 -30.21
N ALA A 58 17.70 45.14 -30.45
CA ALA A 58 18.15 46.47 -30.17
C ALA A 58 18.20 46.70 -28.64
N CYS A 59 19.10 47.55 -28.15
CA CYS A 59 19.23 47.89 -26.73
C CYS A 59 17.91 48.39 -26.14
N THR A 60 17.19 49.22 -26.88
CA THR A 60 15.88 49.77 -26.51
C THR A 60 14.74 48.75 -26.53
N SER A 61 14.96 47.50 -27.01
CA SER A 61 14.00 46.42 -26.84
C SER A 61 13.85 45.99 -25.38
N CYS A 62 14.94 46.10 -24.60
CA CYS A 62 14.98 45.85 -23.15
C CYS A 62 14.91 47.18 -22.36
N HIS A 63 15.71 48.18 -22.73
CA HIS A 63 15.77 49.51 -22.11
C HIS A 63 14.68 50.41 -22.68
N ARG A 64 13.42 50.07 -22.45
CA ARG A 64 12.24 50.71 -23.05
C ARG A 64 11.97 52.13 -22.54
N ASP A 65 12.60 52.52 -21.47
CA ASP A 65 12.49 53.86 -20.91
C ASP A 65 13.25 54.89 -21.78
N ILE A 66 14.22 54.43 -22.58
CA ILE A 66 14.98 55.27 -23.51
C ILE A 66 14.14 55.53 -24.75
N TYR A 67 13.48 56.68 -24.80
CA TYR A 67 12.67 57.14 -25.90
C TYR A 67 13.29 58.31 -26.67
N ASP A 68 14.33 58.92 -26.11
CA ASP A 68 15.13 59.97 -26.68
C ASP A 68 16.58 59.85 -26.22
N LEU A 69 17.51 59.78 -27.17
CA LEU A 69 18.91 59.50 -26.88
C LEU A 69 19.64 60.69 -26.24
N GLU A 70 19.27 61.90 -26.65
CA GLU A 70 19.86 63.17 -26.14
C GLU A 70 19.48 63.36 -24.66
N SER A 71 18.18 63.30 -24.34
CA SER A 71 17.69 63.34 -22.96
C SER A 71 18.21 62.21 -22.09
N HIS A 72 18.46 61.02 -22.68
CA HIS A 72 19.10 59.92 -21.94
C HIS A 72 20.56 60.21 -21.62
N ALA A 73 21.31 60.76 -22.59
CA ALA A 73 22.72 61.19 -22.39
C ALA A 73 22.88 62.33 -21.37
N GLU A 74 21.90 63.20 -21.29
CA GLU A 74 21.84 64.28 -20.30
C GLU A 74 21.35 63.86 -18.90
N GLY A 75 20.93 62.54 -18.75
CA GLY A 75 20.47 62.05 -17.47
C GLY A 75 19.03 62.42 -17.09
N GLU A 76 18.27 63.03 -18.04
CA GLU A 76 16.89 63.44 -17.81
C GLU A 76 15.87 62.32 -17.76
N ILE A 77 16.23 61.13 -18.30
CA ILE A 77 15.35 59.95 -18.34
C ILE A 77 15.67 59.02 -17.16
N PRO A 78 14.75 58.88 -16.19
CA PRO A 78 14.95 57.93 -15.10
C PRO A 78 14.89 56.50 -15.65
N MET A 79 15.96 55.72 -15.43
CA MET A 79 16.05 54.32 -15.86
C MET A 79 15.36 53.43 -14.84
N GLY A 80 14.36 52.68 -15.30
CA GLY A 80 13.70 51.65 -14.51
C GLY A 80 14.38 50.27 -14.65
N LYS A 81 13.97 49.33 -13.83
CA LYS A 81 14.40 47.93 -13.98
C LYS A 81 13.89 47.38 -15.32
N VAL A 82 14.76 46.68 -16.05
CA VAL A 82 14.37 45.96 -17.27
C VAL A 82 13.33 44.88 -16.94
N ARG A 83 12.29 44.83 -17.75
CA ARG A 83 11.14 43.93 -17.55
C ARG A 83 11.22 42.76 -18.51
N CYS A 84 11.85 41.66 -18.04
CA CYS A 84 12.07 40.44 -18.81
C CYS A 84 10.75 39.76 -19.23
N GLU A 85 9.67 39.92 -18.45
CA GLU A 85 8.36 39.33 -18.66
C GLU A 85 7.67 39.82 -19.96
N TYR A 86 8.14 40.88 -20.61
CA TYR A 86 7.59 41.29 -21.90
C TYR A 86 7.81 40.22 -22.99
N CYS A 87 8.92 39.51 -22.92
CA CYS A 87 9.27 38.44 -23.85
C CYS A 87 9.19 37.04 -23.19
N HIS A 88 9.61 36.89 -21.92
CA HIS A 88 9.70 35.68 -21.14
C HIS A 88 8.47 35.50 -20.23
N ARG A 89 7.27 35.42 -20.85
CA ARG A 89 6.01 35.43 -20.10
C ARG A 89 5.77 34.13 -19.30
N ASP A 90 6.12 32.97 -19.89
CA ASP A 90 5.87 31.69 -19.26
C ASP A 90 6.90 31.43 -18.15
N GLU A 91 8.15 31.80 -18.38
CA GLU A 91 9.20 31.73 -17.36
C GLU A 91 8.88 32.65 -16.19
N PHE A 92 8.38 33.87 -16.46
CA PHE A 92 7.97 34.82 -15.41
C PHE A 92 6.77 34.32 -14.61
N LYS A 93 5.82 33.64 -15.27
CA LYS A 93 4.69 33.01 -14.60
C LYS A 93 5.15 31.91 -13.65
N ALA A 94 6.07 31.03 -14.12
CA ALA A 94 6.66 29.98 -13.31
C ALA A 94 7.46 30.55 -12.14
N TYR A 95 8.30 31.57 -12.41
CA TYR A 95 9.08 32.26 -11.40
C TYR A 95 8.22 32.86 -10.28
N ASN A 96 7.09 33.49 -10.59
CA ASN A 96 6.17 34.04 -9.59
C ASN A 96 5.53 33.00 -8.66
N MET A 97 5.71 31.70 -8.96
CA MET A 97 5.28 30.58 -8.10
C MET A 97 6.46 29.95 -7.34
N SER A 98 7.65 30.52 -7.46
CA SER A 98 8.91 30.00 -6.93
C SER A 98 9.25 30.65 -5.59
N VAL A 99 9.90 29.88 -4.70
CA VAL A 99 10.47 30.42 -3.45
C VAL A 99 11.50 31.53 -3.69
N HIS A 100 12.14 31.56 -4.85
CA HIS A 100 13.07 32.61 -5.22
C HIS A 100 12.35 33.93 -5.41
N SER A 101 11.15 33.93 -6.02
CA SER A 101 10.32 35.15 -6.12
C SER A 101 9.88 35.66 -4.75
N ASP A 102 9.57 34.75 -3.82
CA ASP A 102 9.14 35.13 -2.46
C ASP A 102 10.29 35.67 -1.61
N ASN A 103 11.54 35.43 -2.02
CA ASN A 103 12.76 35.88 -1.35
C ASN A 103 13.56 36.94 -2.14
N ASP A 104 12.89 37.65 -3.05
CA ASP A 104 13.46 38.74 -3.85
C ASP A 104 14.69 38.40 -4.72
N VAL A 105 14.90 37.09 -5.03
CA VAL A 105 15.94 36.64 -5.95
C VAL A 105 15.46 36.83 -7.38
N GLY A 106 15.95 37.82 -8.09
CA GLY A 106 15.46 38.20 -9.42
C GLY A 106 16.10 37.41 -10.58
N CYS A 107 15.65 37.73 -11.80
CA CYS A 107 16.14 37.04 -13.00
C CYS A 107 17.65 37.17 -13.19
N ILE A 108 18.20 38.38 -12.91
CA ILE A 108 19.62 38.71 -13.13
C ILE A 108 20.56 38.11 -12.08
N ASP A 109 20.05 37.67 -10.94
CA ASP A 109 20.85 36.98 -9.92
C ASP A 109 21.30 35.60 -10.37
N CYS A 110 20.46 34.93 -11.20
CA CYS A 110 20.79 33.68 -11.85
C CYS A 110 21.35 33.89 -13.26
N HIS A 111 20.77 34.80 -14.04
CA HIS A 111 21.17 35.08 -15.40
C HIS A 111 22.13 36.30 -15.43
N THR A 112 23.30 36.12 -14.84
CA THR A 112 24.37 37.14 -14.81
C THR A 112 24.88 37.46 -16.21
N ASN A 113 25.51 38.61 -16.36
CA ASN A 113 26.08 39.10 -17.64
C ASN A 113 25.07 39.03 -18.79
N ILE A 114 23.91 39.64 -18.58
CA ILE A 114 22.75 39.52 -19.50
C ILE A 114 23.08 39.96 -20.94
N HIS A 115 24.04 40.84 -21.13
CA HIS A 115 24.49 41.28 -22.45
C HIS A 115 25.33 40.23 -23.19
N GLU A 116 25.97 39.30 -22.46
CA GLU A 116 26.82 38.26 -23.00
C GLU A 116 26.24 36.84 -22.82
N ILE A 117 25.00 36.75 -22.33
CA ILE A 117 24.40 35.51 -21.92
C ILE A 117 24.28 34.52 -23.08
N LYS A 118 24.74 33.31 -22.83
CA LYS A 118 24.63 32.15 -23.74
C LYS A 118 23.61 31.17 -23.21
N SER A 119 23.07 30.30 -24.09
CA SER A 119 22.15 29.24 -23.68
C SER A 119 22.85 28.27 -22.75
N TYR A 120 22.25 28.00 -21.57
CA TYR A 120 22.76 27.05 -20.58
C TYR A 120 22.24 25.61 -20.83
N LYS A 121 21.33 25.38 -21.79
CA LYS A 121 20.65 24.08 -22.01
C LYS A 121 21.60 22.89 -22.18
N LYS A 122 22.86 23.09 -22.59
CA LYS A 122 23.86 22.04 -22.78
C LYS A 122 25.05 22.13 -21.83
N ASP A 123 25.12 23.15 -21.01
CA ASP A 123 26.22 23.39 -20.08
C ASP A 123 25.82 23.03 -18.66
N LYS A 124 25.82 21.72 -18.39
CA LYS A 124 25.46 21.18 -17.07
C LYS A 124 26.38 21.68 -15.95
N LYS A 125 27.68 21.86 -16.23
CA LYS A 125 28.65 22.37 -15.25
C LYS A 125 28.34 23.80 -14.84
N LYS A 126 27.91 24.62 -15.80
CA LYS A 126 27.53 26.01 -15.54
C LYS A 126 26.25 26.11 -14.72
N ILE A 127 25.26 25.22 -14.97
CA ILE A 127 24.02 25.16 -14.15
C ILE A 127 24.38 24.87 -12.69
N VAL A 128 25.23 23.86 -12.45
CA VAL A 128 25.66 23.50 -11.09
C VAL A 128 26.39 24.68 -10.43
N ALA A 129 27.35 25.30 -11.13
CA ALA A 129 28.11 26.45 -10.60
C ALA A 129 27.21 27.64 -10.25
N MET A 130 26.19 27.90 -11.07
CA MET A 130 25.23 29.00 -10.85
C MET A 130 24.44 28.80 -9.55
N CYS A 131 23.88 27.60 -9.34
CA CYS A 131 23.12 27.32 -8.12
C CYS A 131 24.02 27.26 -6.88
N SER A 132 25.23 26.67 -7.01
CA SER A 132 26.20 26.56 -5.92
C SER A 132 26.77 27.93 -5.47
N GLY A 133 26.60 28.98 -6.24
CA GLY A 133 27.00 30.33 -5.85
C GLY A 133 26.26 30.90 -4.64
N CYS A 134 25.04 30.41 -4.39
CA CYS A 134 24.25 30.76 -3.21
C CYS A 134 24.00 29.55 -2.31
N HIS A 135 23.81 28.35 -2.90
CA HIS A 135 23.59 27.09 -2.22
C HIS A 135 24.91 26.30 -2.07
N GLU A 136 25.86 26.88 -1.30
CA GLU A 136 27.24 26.37 -1.20
C GLU A 136 27.30 24.96 -0.68
N GLN A 137 26.58 24.64 0.42
CA GLN A 137 26.64 23.32 1.06
C GLN A 137 26.01 22.25 0.16
N GLU A 138 24.87 22.53 -0.46
CA GLU A 138 24.18 21.64 -1.40
C GLU A 138 25.06 21.40 -2.65
N GLY A 139 25.72 22.44 -3.12
CA GLY A 139 26.65 22.38 -4.23
C GLY A 139 27.87 21.50 -3.93
N GLU A 140 28.51 21.67 -2.76
CA GLU A 140 29.62 20.82 -2.32
C GLU A 140 29.21 19.35 -2.18
N ASP A 141 28.07 19.09 -1.54
CA ASP A 141 27.55 17.73 -1.37
C ASP A 141 27.18 17.09 -2.71
N PHE A 142 26.59 17.86 -3.62
CA PHE A 142 26.27 17.39 -4.98
C PHE A 142 27.54 17.05 -5.76
N LEU A 143 28.56 17.88 -5.74
CA LEU A 143 29.84 17.61 -6.44
C LEU A 143 30.56 16.36 -5.93
N GLN A 144 30.39 16.02 -4.64
CA GLN A 144 30.92 14.78 -4.06
C GLN A 144 30.07 13.54 -4.44
N SER A 145 28.82 13.73 -4.85
CA SER A 145 27.87 12.67 -5.18
C SER A 145 28.23 11.93 -6.47
N VAL A 146 27.57 10.79 -6.71
CA VAL A 146 27.66 10.06 -7.99
C VAL A 146 27.11 10.90 -9.15
N HIS A 147 26.08 11.71 -8.91
CA HIS A 147 25.49 12.60 -9.91
C HIS A 147 26.44 13.74 -10.28
N GLY A 148 26.97 14.45 -9.31
CA GLY A 148 27.92 15.54 -9.53
C GLY A 148 29.20 15.05 -10.23
N LYS A 149 29.75 13.91 -9.82
CA LYS A 149 30.88 13.27 -10.50
C LYS A 149 30.55 12.92 -11.95
N GLY A 150 29.29 12.51 -12.22
CA GLY A 150 28.80 12.24 -13.57
C GLY A 150 28.79 13.53 -14.42
N VAL A 151 28.26 14.62 -13.89
CA VAL A 151 28.25 15.94 -14.56
C VAL A 151 29.68 16.41 -14.87
N MET A 152 30.60 16.29 -13.91
CA MET A 152 32.00 16.69 -14.12
C MET A 152 32.72 15.86 -15.19
N LYS A 153 32.26 14.63 -15.43
CA LYS A 153 32.75 13.74 -16.49
C LYS A 153 31.98 13.87 -17.80
N ASP A 154 31.16 14.91 -17.96
CA ASP A 154 30.35 15.17 -19.14
C ASP A 154 29.35 14.06 -19.49
N ASN A 155 28.87 13.31 -18.48
CA ASN A 155 27.81 12.33 -18.68
C ASN A 155 26.47 13.06 -18.93
N LEU A 156 25.90 12.87 -20.12
CA LEU A 156 24.66 13.53 -20.54
C LEU A 156 23.43 13.04 -19.75
N ASP A 157 23.48 11.84 -19.18
CA ASP A 157 22.39 11.30 -18.35
C ASP A 157 22.45 11.77 -16.89
N ALA A 158 23.59 12.27 -16.42
CA ALA A 158 23.72 12.75 -15.05
C ALA A 158 22.85 13.99 -14.83
N PRO A 159 21.99 14.03 -13.80
CA PRO A 159 21.11 15.17 -13.52
C PRO A 159 21.90 16.37 -13.00
N THR A 160 21.31 17.55 -13.16
CA THR A 160 21.73 18.81 -12.51
C THR A 160 20.72 19.23 -11.46
N CYS A 161 20.95 20.35 -10.78
CA CYS A 161 20.01 20.93 -9.81
C CYS A 161 18.61 21.11 -10.42
N THR A 162 18.55 21.59 -11.66
CA THR A 162 17.29 21.90 -12.35
C THR A 162 16.53 20.67 -12.83
N ASP A 163 17.20 19.54 -13.01
CA ASP A 163 16.52 18.28 -13.40
C ASP A 163 15.69 17.70 -12.24
N CYS A 164 16.06 18.02 -10.99
CA CYS A 164 15.31 17.65 -9.80
C CYS A 164 14.35 18.78 -9.36
N HIS A 165 14.85 20.02 -9.21
CA HIS A 165 14.11 21.12 -8.59
C HIS A 165 13.26 21.94 -9.56
N GLY A 166 13.33 21.68 -10.86
CA GLY A 166 12.71 22.54 -11.88
C GLY A 166 13.59 23.73 -12.26
N LEU A 167 13.10 24.56 -13.18
CA LEU A 167 13.88 25.69 -13.72
C LEU A 167 13.49 27.02 -13.05
N HIS A 168 12.24 27.43 -13.18
CA HIS A 168 11.74 28.73 -12.72
C HIS A 168 10.65 28.61 -11.65
N ASP A 169 10.07 27.43 -11.45
CA ASP A 169 8.99 27.15 -10.49
C ASP A 169 9.49 26.36 -9.26
N ILE A 170 10.69 26.67 -8.81
CA ILE A 170 11.34 25.99 -7.68
C ILE A 170 10.50 26.14 -6.41
N ARG A 171 10.09 25.02 -5.82
CA ARG A 171 9.20 24.96 -4.65
C ARG A 171 9.96 24.81 -3.36
N GLU A 172 9.39 25.31 -2.29
CA GLU A 172 9.86 25.03 -0.94
C GLU A 172 9.65 23.55 -0.59
N LEU A 173 10.68 22.90 -0.05
CA LEU A 173 10.68 21.51 0.34
C LEU A 173 10.79 21.31 1.86
N HIS A 174 11.06 22.38 2.60
CA HIS A 174 11.07 22.36 4.07
C HIS A 174 9.72 22.80 4.59
N VAL A 175 9.05 21.94 5.38
CA VAL A 175 7.72 22.22 5.92
C VAL A 175 7.64 21.72 7.35
N ASP A 176 7.32 22.61 8.28
CA ASP A 176 7.24 22.30 9.72
C ASP A 176 6.02 21.42 10.07
N ASP A 177 4.87 21.67 9.43
CA ASP A 177 3.65 20.88 9.66
C ASP A 177 3.57 19.70 8.69
N ILE A 178 3.91 18.51 9.20
CA ILE A 178 3.89 17.25 8.46
C ILE A 178 2.50 16.82 7.97
N HIS A 179 1.43 17.42 8.46
CA HIS A 179 0.04 17.13 8.05
C HIS A 179 -0.47 18.11 6.99
N SER A 180 0.29 19.15 6.66
CA SER A 180 -0.07 20.09 5.62
C SER A 180 -0.03 19.45 4.21
N LYS A 181 -0.78 20.03 3.28
CA LYS A 181 -0.66 19.63 1.86
C LYS A 181 0.74 19.89 1.31
N MET A 182 1.41 20.93 1.80
CA MET A 182 2.77 21.25 1.44
C MET A 182 3.77 20.19 1.87
N ALA A 183 3.62 19.65 3.10
CA ALA A 183 4.44 18.55 3.58
C ALA A 183 4.25 17.28 2.75
N ILE A 184 3.02 16.97 2.35
CA ILE A 184 2.73 15.84 1.46
C ILE A 184 3.48 16.03 0.13
N THR A 185 3.39 17.20 -0.49
CA THR A 185 4.06 17.51 -1.76
C THR A 185 5.58 17.44 -1.62
N ALA A 186 6.14 18.01 -0.54
CA ALA A 186 7.57 17.96 -0.25
C ALA A 186 8.08 16.52 -0.04
N LYS A 187 7.31 15.68 0.69
CA LYS A 187 7.66 14.27 0.88
C LYS A 187 7.52 13.43 -0.38
N GLU A 188 6.50 13.68 -1.19
CA GLU A 188 6.38 13.05 -2.51
C GLU A 188 7.57 13.38 -3.42
N PHE A 189 8.11 14.58 -3.31
CA PHE A 189 9.30 14.98 -4.06
C PHE A 189 10.52 14.10 -3.74
N HIS A 190 10.70 13.67 -2.47
CA HIS A 190 11.78 12.77 -2.04
C HIS A 190 11.81 11.43 -2.77
N THR A 191 10.74 11.07 -3.46
CA THR A 191 10.65 9.86 -4.28
C THR A 191 10.49 10.21 -5.76
N LYS A 192 9.51 11.07 -6.10
CA LYS A 192 9.13 11.35 -7.51
C LYS A 192 10.28 11.96 -8.32
N ALA A 193 11.09 12.84 -7.75
CA ALA A 193 12.25 13.41 -8.42
C ALA A 193 13.26 12.32 -8.86
N CYS A 194 13.46 11.31 -8.03
CA CYS A 194 14.33 10.19 -8.34
C CYS A 194 13.72 9.26 -9.41
N LEU A 195 12.40 9.00 -9.32
CA LEU A 195 11.70 8.11 -10.25
C LEU A 195 11.74 8.65 -11.69
N ALA A 196 11.80 9.95 -11.89
CA ALA A 196 11.85 10.57 -13.23
C ALA A 196 12.95 9.98 -14.12
N CYS A 197 14.09 9.59 -13.51
CA CYS A 197 15.20 8.96 -14.21
C CYS A 197 15.38 7.48 -13.85
N HIS A 198 15.29 7.13 -12.55
CA HIS A 198 15.56 5.77 -12.08
C HIS A 198 14.51 4.74 -12.52
N ALA A 199 13.34 5.16 -13.02
CA ALA A 199 12.36 4.29 -13.65
C ALA A 199 12.67 4.02 -15.14
N ASP A 200 13.55 4.80 -15.77
CA ASP A 200 14.00 4.59 -17.16
C ASP A 200 15.06 3.48 -17.21
N LYS A 201 14.61 2.26 -17.50
CA LYS A 201 15.48 1.08 -17.54
C LYS A 201 16.63 1.21 -18.53
N PRO A 202 16.44 1.65 -19.80
CA PRO A 202 17.55 1.86 -20.74
C PRO A 202 18.60 2.85 -20.22
N MET A 203 18.18 3.94 -19.56
CA MET A 203 19.10 4.90 -18.94
C MET A 203 19.88 4.26 -17.81
N MET A 204 19.21 3.50 -16.93
CA MET A 204 19.87 2.83 -15.80
C MET A 204 20.87 1.76 -16.27
N GLU A 205 20.51 0.96 -17.26
CA GLU A 205 21.39 -0.08 -17.83
C GLU A 205 22.70 0.49 -18.39
N ARG A 206 22.62 1.55 -19.24
CA ARG A 206 23.83 2.15 -19.82
C ARG A 206 24.71 2.89 -18.80
N ASN A 207 24.14 3.26 -17.64
CA ASN A 207 24.88 3.87 -16.54
C ASN A 207 25.27 2.85 -15.44
N HIS A 208 25.05 1.56 -15.65
CA HIS A 208 25.34 0.48 -14.69
C HIS A 208 24.66 0.67 -13.33
N VAL A 209 23.45 1.23 -13.32
CA VAL A 209 22.60 1.42 -12.14
C VAL A 209 21.51 0.33 -12.11
N SER A 210 21.12 -0.10 -10.92
CA SER A 210 20.09 -1.13 -10.76
C SER A 210 18.76 -0.72 -11.39
N ILE A 211 18.27 -1.52 -12.33
CA ILE A 211 16.94 -1.36 -12.96
C ILE A 211 15.79 -1.78 -12.04
N LEU A 212 16.10 -2.42 -10.92
CA LEU A 212 15.11 -2.95 -9.97
C LEU A 212 14.89 -2.05 -8.75
N ALA A 213 15.69 -0.99 -8.59
CA ALA A 213 15.65 -0.14 -7.40
C ALA A 213 14.25 0.44 -7.14
N VAL A 214 13.58 0.93 -8.18
CA VAL A 214 12.23 1.49 -8.11
C VAL A 214 11.21 0.41 -7.76
N SER A 215 11.12 -0.65 -8.57
CA SER A 215 10.12 -1.69 -8.40
C SER A 215 10.24 -2.45 -7.07
N THR A 216 11.44 -2.58 -6.53
CA THR A 216 11.66 -3.20 -5.21
C THR A 216 11.31 -2.26 -4.07
N TYR A 217 11.58 -0.95 -4.21
CA TYR A 217 11.11 0.06 -3.26
C TYR A 217 9.57 0.09 -3.19
N GLU A 218 8.89 0.16 -4.32
CA GLU A 218 7.42 0.16 -4.40
C GLU A 218 6.78 -1.06 -3.73
N LYS A 219 7.46 -2.22 -3.73
CA LYS A 219 7.04 -3.44 -3.04
C LYS A 219 7.38 -3.47 -1.55
N SER A 220 8.23 -2.56 -1.07
CA SER A 220 8.55 -2.42 0.34
C SER A 220 7.36 -1.82 1.13
N TYR A 221 7.38 -1.94 2.46
CA TYR A 221 6.38 -1.28 3.31
C TYR A 221 6.35 0.24 3.08
N HIS A 222 7.52 0.87 2.95
CA HIS A 222 7.62 2.31 2.72
C HIS A 222 6.95 2.72 1.40
N GLY A 223 7.30 2.07 0.31
CA GLY A 223 6.71 2.37 -0.99
C GLY A 223 5.21 2.10 -1.05
N LYS A 224 4.72 1.03 -0.41
CA LYS A 224 3.29 0.72 -0.36
C LYS A 224 2.47 1.77 0.38
N VAL A 225 2.96 2.27 1.50
CA VAL A 225 2.29 3.34 2.26
C VAL A 225 2.31 4.66 1.48
N GLU A 226 3.40 4.94 0.77
CA GLU A 226 3.49 6.09 -0.14
C GLU A 226 2.47 5.99 -1.28
N GLN A 227 2.36 4.82 -1.96
CA GLN A 227 1.36 4.56 -3.01
C GLN A 227 -0.07 4.75 -2.51
N LEU A 228 -0.34 4.42 -1.26
CA LEU A 228 -1.63 4.66 -0.61
C LEU A 228 -1.91 6.16 -0.36
N GLY A 229 -0.93 7.05 -0.62
CA GLY A 229 -1.07 8.51 -0.51
C GLY A 229 -0.65 9.08 0.85
N TYR A 230 0.22 8.39 1.57
CA TYR A 230 0.69 8.79 2.90
C TYR A 230 2.22 8.89 2.99
N PRO A 231 2.88 9.69 2.15
CA PRO A 231 4.35 9.79 2.08
C PRO A 231 4.98 10.34 3.36
N THR A 232 4.24 11.14 4.14
CA THR A 232 4.76 11.74 5.40
C THR A 232 4.98 10.74 6.53
N TYR A 233 4.43 9.53 6.42
CA TYR A 233 4.58 8.48 7.43
C TYR A 233 5.72 7.50 7.16
N VAL A 234 6.39 7.63 6.02
CA VAL A 234 7.39 6.67 5.55
C VAL A 234 8.61 7.37 4.95
N ALA A 235 9.70 6.61 4.80
CA ALA A 235 10.91 7.09 4.15
C ALA A 235 10.79 6.95 2.64
N GLY A 236 11.07 8.03 1.89
CA GLY A 236 11.28 8.03 0.45
C GLY A 236 12.74 7.74 0.09
N CYS A 237 13.07 7.85 -1.20
CA CYS A 237 14.43 7.57 -1.69
C CYS A 237 15.48 8.48 -1.02
N ALA A 238 15.21 9.79 -0.97
CA ALA A 238 16.14 10.79 -0.43
C ALA A 238 16.34 10.67 1.09
N ASP A 239 15.40 10.07 1.83
CA ASP A 239 15.54 9.88 3.28
C ASP A 239 16.60 8.80 3.62
N CYS A 240 16.83 7.85 2.70
CA CYS A 240 17.86 6.84 2.84
C CYS A 240 19.16 7.24 2.11
N HIS A 241 19.04 7.74 0.87
CA HIS A 241 20.17 8.03 -0.01
C HIS A 241 20.73 9.45 0.14
N THR A 242 20.13 10.28 0.96
CA THR A 242 20.38 11.75 1.07
C THR A 242 20.00 12.51 -0.21
N PRO A 243 19.53 13.77 -0.13
CA PRO A 243 19.07 14.51 -1.30
C PRO A 243 20.19 14.95 -2.24
N HIS A 244 21.35 15.37 -1.72
CA HIS A 244 22.43 15.96 -2.52
C HIS A 244 23.72 15.13 -2.55
N LYS A 245 24.00 14.35 -1.48
CA LYS A 245 25.24 13.57 -1.33
C LYS A 245 25.02 12.07 -1.54
N GLN A 246 24.49 11.68 -2.70
CA GLN A 246 24.31 10.26 -3.03
C GLN A 246 25.69 9.60 -3.25
N LEU A 247 26.12 8.80 -2.28
CA LEU A 247 27.36 8.04 -2.34
C LEU A 247 27.06 6.54 -2.49
N PRO A 248 27.93 5.78 -3.18
CA PRO A 248 27.76 4.34 -3.29
C PRO A 248 27.89 3.64 -1.93
N PRO A 249 27.28 2.45 -1.73
CA PRO A 249 27.35 1.73 -0.45
C PRO A 249 28.77 1.38 0.01
N SER A 250 29.72 1.33 -0.93
CA SER A 250 31.14 1.06 -0.67
C SER A 250 31.89 2.25 -0.06
N ASP A 251 31.34 3.47 -0.17
CA ASP A 251 31.96 4.65 0.43
C ASP A 251 31.65 4.69 1.94
N PRO A 252 32.65 4.77 2.83
CA PRO A 252 32.42 4.81 4.27
C PRO A 252 31.55 5.99 4.75
N ASN A 253 31.52 7.08 3.99
CA ASN A 253 30.74 8.28 4.30
C ASN A 253 29.30 8.21 3.75
N SER A 254 28.97 7.16 3.02
CA SER A 254 27.62 6.97 2.47
C SER A 254 26.60 6.73 3.60
N SER A 255 25.44 7.37 3.49
CA SER A 255 24.28 7.13 4.37
C SER A 255 23.80 5.68 4.33
N ILE A 256 24.08 4.98 3.23
CA ILE A 256 23.72 3.57 3.00
C ILE A 256 24.91 2.62 3.14
N SER A 257 26.09 3.09 3.60
CA SER A 257 27.18 2.21 4.01
C SER A 257 26.79 1.37 5.23
N PRO A 258 27.44 0.24 5.53
CA PRO A 258 27.11 -0.58 6.70
C PRO A 258 27.10 0.17 8.04
N LYS A 259 27.93 1.21 8.19
CA LYS A 259 27.93 2.10 9.36
C LYS A 259 26.88 3.19 9.23
N GLY A 260 26.71 3.76 8.04
CA GLY A 260 25.75 4.81 7.73
C GLY A 260 24.30 4.35 7.96
N LEU A 261 23.96 3.14 7.56
CA LEU A 261 22.62 2.56 7.72
C LEU A 261 22.12 2.56 9.17
N ILE A 262 23.00 2.35 10.16
CA ILE A 262 22.60 2.39 11.58
C ILE A 262 22.08 3.78 11.92
N LYS A 263 22.75 4.84 11.47
CA LYS A 263 22.32 6.23 11.69
C LYS A 263 21.07 6.54 10.87
N THR A 264 21.06 6.16 9.61
CA THR A 264 19.97 6.44 8.66
C THR A 264 18.65 5.79 9.09
N CYS A 265 18.65 4.47 9.32
CA CYS A 265 17.47 3.78 9.83
C CYS A 265 17.07 4.26 11.24
N GLY A 266 18.07 4.60 12.07
CA GLY A 266 17.89 5.06 13.44
C GLY A 266 17.18 6.40 13.60
N GLN A 267 17.09 7.21 12.55
CA GLN A 267 16.30 8.46 12.56
C GLN A 267 14.82 8.20 12.84
N CYS A 268 14.26 7.11 12.32
CA CYS A 268 12.86 6.74 12.51
C CYS A 268 12.69 5.48 13.39
N HIS A 269 13.58 4.49 13.27
CA HIS A 269 13.51 3.22 13.97
C HIS A 269 14.38 3.25 15.24
N LYS A 270 13.77 3.50 16.40
CA LYS A 270 14.50 3.53 17.68
C LYS A 270 15.09 2.16 18.03
N GLY A 271 16.37 2.10 18.40
CA GLY A 271 17.05 0.88 18.82
C GLY A 271 17.57 0.01 17.66
N VAL A 272 17.79 0.59 16.50
CA VAL A 272 18.47 -0.05 15.35
C VAL A 272 19.86 -0.56 15.76
N ASN A 273 20.20 -1.75 15.32
CA ASN A 273 21.48 -2.39 15.55
C ASN A 273 22.04 -3.01 14.25
N LYS A 274 23.25 -3.61 14.36
CA LYS A 274 23.92 -4.23 13.21
C LYS A 274 23.12 -5.35 12.52
N ASN A 275 22.25 -6.05 13.23
CA ASN A 275 21.42 -7.10 12.63
C ASN A 275 20.22 -6.48 11.89
N PHE A 276 19.61 -5.42 12.43
CA PHE A 276 18.48 -4.74 11.80
C PHE A 276 18.84 -4.24 10.40
N VAL A 277 20.00 -3.62 10.26
CA VAL A 277 20.45 -3.05 8.98
C VAL A 277 20.85 -4.09 7.92
N LEU A 278 20.82 -5.37 8.27
CA LEU A 278 20.90 -6.47 7.29
C LEU A 278 19.57 -6.73 6.57
N PHE A 279 18.52 -5.96 6.85
CA PHE A 279 17.33 -5.92 6.01
C PHE A 279 17.67 -5.50 4.58
N LEU A 280 17.04 -6.11 3.60
CA LEU A 280 17.33 -5.93 2.17
C LEU A 280 16.20 -5.12 1.50
N PRO A 281 16.29 -3.77 1.46
CA PRO A 281 15.21 -2.92 0.96
C PRO A 281 14.97 -3.08 -0.55
N HIS A 282 16.00 -3.46 -1.31
CA HIS A 282 15.97 -3.64 -2.76
C HIS A 282 16.12 -5.11 -3.19
N ALA A 283 15.77 -6.07 -2.31
CA ALA A 283 15.83 -7.48 -2.68
C ALA A 283 14.67 -7.86 -3.63
N ASP A 284 15.02 -8.47 -4.75
CA ASP A 284 14.02 -9.13 -5.61
C ASP A 284 13.95 -10.62 -5.24
N TYR A 285 12.82 -11.03 -4.67
CA TYR A 285 12.55 -12.43 -4.33
C TYR A 285 12.44 -13.34 -5.57
N LYS A 286 12.38 -12.80 -6.79
CA LYS A 286 12.43 -13.56 -8.05
C LYS A 286 13.87 -13.81 -8.53
N ASP A 287 14.85 -13.13 -7.95
CA ASP A 287 16.28 -13.34 -8.28
C ASP A 287 16.86 -14.49 -7.46
N LYS A 288 16.93 -15.65 -8.10
CA LYS A 288 17.51 -16.87 -7.51
C LYS A 288 19.02 -16.74 -7.26
N THR A 289 19.71 -15.94 -8.06
CA THR A 289 21.19 -15.86 -8.02
C THR A 289 21.66 -15.05 -6.82
N HIS A 290 21.09 -13.86 -6.61
CA HIS A 290 21.51 -12.97 -5.54
C HIS A 290 20.74 -13.21 -4.23
N TYR A 291 19.49 -13.69 -4.30
CA TYR A 291 18.63 -13.90 -3.14
C TYR A 291 18.02 -15.31 -3.07
N PRO A 292 18.83 -16.40 -3.08
CA PRO A 292 18.31 -17.77 -3.19
C PRO A 292 17.33 -18.16 -2.10
N ILE A 293 17.53 -17.71 -0.86
CA ILE A 293 16.63 -18.03 0.26
C ILE A 293 15.25 -17.37 0.06
N LEU A 294 15.20 -16.10 -0.35
CA LEU A 294 13.96 -15.40 -0.64
C LEU A 294 13.23 -16.04 -1.82
N TYR A 295 13.97 -16.41 -2.87
CA TYR A 295 13.45 -17.09 -4.04
C TYR A 295 12.75 -18.41 -3.66
N TRP A 296 13.43 -19.28 -2.91
CA TRP A 296 12.84 -20.56 -2.52
C TRP A 296 11.68 -20.40 -1.54
N THR A 297 11.71 -19.40 -0.66
CA THR A 297 10.56 -19.06 0.19
C THR A 297 9.36 -18.69 -0.68
N TRP A 298 9.54 -17.78 -1.64
CA TRP A 298 8.47 -17.39 -2.57
C TRP A 298 7.95 -18.56 -3.41
N VAL A 299 8.83 -19.39 -3.97
CA VAL A 299 8.44 -20.60 -4.74
C VAL A 299 7.62 -21.56 -3.88
N THR A 300 8.05 -21.78 -2.63
CA THR A 300 7.34 -22.68 -1.70
C THR A 300 5.95 -22.13 -1.36
N MET A 301 5.84 -20.84 -1.02
CA MET A 301 4.56 -20.22 -0.69
C MET A 301 3.61 -20.20 -1.91
N THR A 302 4.12 -19.84 -3.08
CA THR A 302 3.34 -19.89 -4.34
C THR A 302 2.89 -21.31 -4.67
N GLY A 303 3.79 -22.29 -4.54
CA GLY A 303 3.45 -23.71 -4.75
C GLY A 303 2.38 -24.20 -3.78
N LEU A 304 2.45 -23.80 -2.51
CA LEU A 304 1.44 -24.11 -1.49
C LEU A 304 0.08 -23.51 -1.85
N LEU A 305 0.04 -22.23 -2.25
CA LEU A 305 -1.17 -21.56 -2.72
C LEU A 305 -1.82 -22.35 -3.88
N ILE A 306 -1.05 -22.64 -4.92
CA ILE A 306 -1.55 -23.37 -6.10
C ILE A 306 -2.07 -24.77 -5.70
N ALA A 307 -1.32 -25.51 -4.90
CA ALA A 307 -1.69 -26.87 -4.49
C ALA A 307 -3.00 -26.88 -3.68
N VAL A 308 -3.10 -26.02 -2.66
CA VAL A 308 -4.29 -25.96 -1.78
C VAL A 308 -5.52 -25.52 -2.58
N PHE A 309 -5.44 -24.43 -3.34
CA PHE A 309 -6.60 -23.96 -4.09
C PHE A 309 -7.00 -24.92 -5.21
N SER A 310 -6.05 -25.50 -5.95
CA SER A 310 -6.37 -26.47 -7.00
C SER A 310 -7.11 -27.68 -6.42
N PHE A 311 -6.63 -28.22 -5.30
CA PHE A 311 -7.26 -29.38 -4.66
C PHE A 311 -8.65 -29.05 -4.12
N PHE A 312 -8.77 -27.99 -3.29
CA PHE A 312 -10.03 -27.72 -2.60
C PHE A 312 -11.09 -27.09 -3.51
N TRP A 313 -10.72 -26.26 -4.49
CA TRP A 313 -11.69 -25.75 -5.45
C TRP A 313 -12.21 -26.85 -6.37
N LEU A 314 -11.35 -27.78 -6.80
CA LEU A 314 -11.80 -28.96 -7.55
C LEU A 314 -12.76 -29.80 -6.71
N HIS A 315 -12.42 -30.06 -5.44
CA HIS A 315 -13.28 -30.81 -4.52
C HIS A 315 -14.64 -30.10 -4.32
N THR A 316 -14.62 -28.78 -4.09
CA THR A 316 -15.82 -27.95 -3.93
C THR A 316 -16.71 -27.96 -5.18
N LEU A 317 -16.10 -27.83 -6.37
CA LEU A 317 -16.80 -27.85 -7.65
C LEU A 317 -17.46 -29.21 -7.90
N LEU A 318 -16.73 -30.30 -7.69
CA LEU A 318 -17.27 -31.68 -7.83
C LEU A 318 -18.43 -31.90 -6.86
N TRP A 319 -18.32 -31.43 -5.63
CA TRP A 319 -19.40 -31.52 -4.65
C TRP A 319 -20.63 -30.73 -5.11
N LEU A 320 -20.46 -29.48 -5.55
CA LEU A 320 -21.57 -28.67 -6.04
C LEU A 320 -22.32 -29.35 -7.20
N ILE A 321 -21.57 -29.84 -8.19
CA ILE A 321 -22.13 -30.54 -9.35
C ILE A 321 -22.91 -31.77 -8.90
N ARG A 322 -22.34 -32.61 -8.02
CA ARG A 322 -22.98 -33.82 -7.54
C ARG A 322 -24.24 -33.52 -6.72
N SER A 323 -24.20 -32.55 -5.82
CA SER A 323 -25.38 -32.12 -5.06
C SER A 323 -26.51 -31.59 -5.97
N TYR A 324 -26.16 -30.90 -7.04
CA TYR A 324 -27.14 -30.42 -8.02
C TYR A 324 -27.80 -31.57 -8.79
N ILE A 325 -27.01 -32.56 -9.22
CA ILE A 325 -27.51 -33.76 -9.90
C ILE A 325 -28.48 -34.54 -8.97
N GLU A 326 -28.05 -34.81 -7.74
CA GLU A 326 -28.85 -35.54 -6.74
C GLU A 326 -30.18 -34.81 -6.43
N ARG A 327 -30.13 -33.49 -6.25
CA ARG A 327 -31.33 -32.67 -6.05
C ARG A 327 -32.31 -32.75 -7.24
N ASN A 328 -31.79 -32.76 -8.45
CA ASN A 328 -32.63 -32.88 -9.65
C ASN A 328 -33.24 -34.29 -9.78
N GLU A 329 -32.49 -35.33 -9.42
CA GLU A 329 -33.03 -36.70 -9.38
C GLU A 329 -34.16 -36.84 -8.36
N LEU A 330 -34.03 -36.28 -7.16
CA LEU A 330 -35.06 -36.25 -6.14
C LEU A 330 -36.31 -35.49 -6.61
N ARG A 331 -36.12 -34.32 -7.24
CA ARG A 331 -37.22 -33.54 -7.82
C ARG A 331 -38.00 -34.33 -8.89
N LYS A 332 -37.30 -35.04 -9.78
CA LYS A 332 -37.92 -35.87 -10.80
C LYS A 332 -38.77 -37.02 -10.20
N LYS A 333 -38.39 -37.48 -9.00
CA LYS A 333 -39.16 -38.51 -8.23
C LYS A 333 -40.28 -37.90 -7.39
N GLY A 334 -40.53 -36.58 -7.50
CA GLY A 334 -41.56 -35.88 -6.70
C GLY A 334 -41.18 -35.69 -5.24
N ILE A 335 -39.91 -35.93 -4.87
CA ILE A 335 -39.40 -35.77 -3.52
C ILE A 335 -38.82 -34.34 -3.37
N TYR A 336 -39.53 -33.50 -2.63
CA TYR A 336 -39.09 -32.16 -2.30
C TYR A 336 -38.55 -32.14 -0.88
N VAL A 337 -37.22 -32.01 -0.73
CA VAL A 337 -36.57 -31.90 0.58
C VAL A 337 -36.70 -30.42 1.04
N TYR A 338 -37.71 -30.14 1.87
CA TYR A 338 -37.81 -28.89 2.58
C TYR A 338 -37.37 -29.07 4.03
N PRO A 339 -36.60 -28.15 4.62
CA PRO A 339 -36.33 -28.15 6.06
C PRO A 339 -37.68 -28.17 6.82
N SER A 340 -37.85 -29.08 7.76
CA SER A 340 -39.03 -29.08 8.63
C SER A 340 -39.07 -27.75 9.41
N LYS A 341 -40.15 -27.00 9.26
CA LYS A 341 -40.32 -25.70 9.95
C LYS A 341 -40.40 -25.83 11.48
N ASN A 342 -40.82 -27.00 12.00
CA ASN A 342 -40.91 -27.31 13.43
C ASN A 342 -40.34 -28.69 13.74
N PRO A 343 -38.99 -28.79 13.95
CA PRO A 343 -38.39 -30.04 14.32
C PRO A 343 -38.91 -30.49 15.69
N LYS A 344 -39.31 -31.78 15.79
CA LYS A 344 -39.85 -32.38 17.02
C LYS A 344 -38.83 -32.41 18.16
N VAL A 345 -37.54 -32.57 17.82
CA VAL A 345 -36.43 -32.72 18.77
C VAL A 345 -35.25 -31.91 18.30
N ILE A 346 -34.57 -31.25 19.24
CA ILE A 346 -33.42 -30.43 19.00
C ILE A 346 -32.29 -30.85 19.91
N TYR A 347 -31.09 -30.92 19.38
CA TYR A 347 -29.89 -31.30 20.09
C TYR A 347 -28.86 -30.21 20.19
N ARG A 348 -28.15 -30.08 21.33
CA ARG A 348 -27.05 -29.17 21.50
C ARG A 348 -25.82 -29.67 20.73
N ARG A 349 -25.34 -28.86 19.79
CA ARG A 349 -24.17 -29.15 18.94
C ARG A 349 -22.92 -28.47 19.48
N PHE A 350 -23.04 -27.17 19.83
CA PHE A 350 -21.94 -26.33 20.31
C PHE A 350 -22.25 -25.71 21.67
N SER A 351 -21.22 -25.65 22.53
CA SER A 351 -21.26 -24.93 23.81
C SER A 351 -21.18 -23.43 23.60
N TRP A 352 -21.50 -22.65 24.64
CA TRP A 352 -21.36 -21.19 24.61
C TRP A 352 -19.90 -20.75 24.35
N LEU A 353 -18.89 -21.48 24.89
CA LEU A 353 -17.48 -21.19 24.69
C LEU A 353 -17.07 -21.40 23.22
N GLU A 354 -17.49 -22.51 22.59
CA GLU A 354 -17.22 -22.77 21.17
C GLU A 354 -17.83 -21.66 20.27
N LYS A 355 -19.04 -21.22 20.59
CA LYS A 355 -19.70 -20.09 19.89
C LYS A 355 -18.93 -18.78 20.07
N LEU A 356 -18.51 -18.47 21.28
CA LEU A 356 -17.76 -17.24 21.58
C LEU A 356 -16.39 -17.23 20.88
N ILE A 357 -15.65 -18.35 20.89
CA ILE A 357 -14.39 -18.51 20.18
C ILE A 357 -14.59 -18.30 18.68
N HIS A 358 -15.63 -18.91 18.11
CA HIS A 358 -15.92 -18.74 16.68
C HIS A 358 -16.28 -17.29 16.32
N LEU A 359 -17.07 -16.61 17.14
CA LEU A 359 -17.38 -15.19 16.94
C LEU A 359 -16.12 -14.31 17.03
N ALA A 360 -15.27 -14.53 18.03
CA ALA A 360 -14.01 -13.81 18.17
C ALA A 360 -13.09 -14.06 16.94
N MET A 361 -13.02 -15.31 16.48
CA MET A 361 -12.29 -15.69 15.27
C MET A 361 -12.85 -14.96 14.03
N MET A 362 -14.16 -14.98 13.83
CA MET A 362 -14.82 -14.36 12.70
C MET A 362 -14.53 -12.85 12.65
N PHE A 363 -14.76 -12.12 13.74
CA PHE A 363 -14.54 -10.67 13.78
C PHE A 363 -13.08 -10.27 13.64
N SER A 364 -12.17 -10.96 14.36
CA SER A 364 -10.75 -10.65 14.26
C SER A 364 -10.19 -10.99 12.88
N PHE A 365 -10.58 -12.11 12.30
CA PHE A 365 -10.14 -12.52 10.97
C PHE A 365 -10.60 -11.55 9.88
N LEU A 366 -11.89 -11.19 9.87
CA LEU A 366 -12.41 -10.18 8.94
C LEU A 366 -11.69 -8.83 9.10
N GLY A 367 -11.44 -8.42 10.34
CA GLY A 367 -10.67 -7.19 10.63
C GLY A 367 -9.22 -7.27 10.12
N LEU A 368 -8.53 -8.41 10.30
CA LEU A 368 -7.17 -8.62 9.81
C LEU A 368 -7.12 -8.58 8.27
N VAL A 369 -8.08 -9.23 7.59
CA VAL A 369 -8.14 -9.19 6.13
C VAL A 369 -8.44 -7.78 5.62
N LEU A 370 -9.43 -7.10 6.19
CA LEU A 370 -9.82 -5.75 5.77
C LEU A 370 -8.70 -4.73 5.95
N THR A 371 -7.90 -4.86 7.01
CA THR A 371 -6.78 -3.94 7.30
C THR A 371 -5.49 -4.31 6.58
N GLY A 372 -5.28 -5.59 6.27
CA GLY A 372 -4.07 -6.08 5.60
C GLY A 372 -4.11 -6.06 4.08
N SER A 373 -5.28 -6.34 3.48
CA SER A 373 -5.42 -6.42 2.01
C SER A 373 -5.06 -5.12 1.28
N PRO A 374 -5.40 -3.91 1.77
CA PRO A 374 -5.00 -2.68 1.08
C PRO A 374 -3.47 -2.49 1.02
N LEU A 375 -2.75 -2.95 2.03
CA LEU A 375 -1.29 -2.88 2.03
C LEU A 375 -0.67 -3.95 1.10
N LYS A 376 -1.29 -5.12 0.99
CA LYS A 376 -0.87 -6.16 0.01
C LYS A 376 -1.04 -5.67 -1.42
N PHE A 377 -2.16 -5.01 -1.72
CA PHE A 377 -2.59 -4.54 -3.05
C PHE A 377 -2.61 -3.01 -3.11
N SER A 378 -1.51 -2.36 -2.67
CA SER A 378 -1.42 -0.89 -2.54
C SER A 378 -1.56 -0.14 -3.86
N ASP A 379 -1.29 -0.77 -4.96
CA ASP A 379 -1.44 -0.32 -6.35
C ASP A 379 -2.87 -0.45 -6.90
N ALA A 380 -3.72 -1.25 -6.24
CA ALA A 380 -5.10 -1.43 -6.66
C ALA A 380 -5.96 -0.17 -6.40
N PRO A 381 -6.84 0.24 -7.34
CA PRO A 381 -7.63 1.48 -7.22
C PRO A 381 -8.48 1.57 -5.95
N TRP A 382 -8.94 0.43 -5.43
CA TRP A 382 -9.78 0.37 -4.23
C TRP A 382 -8.99 0.52 -2.91
N ALA A 383 -7.67 0.21 -2.92
CA ALA A 383 -6.87 0.10 -1.69
C ALA A 383 -6.79 1.43 -0.93
N LYS A 384 -6.54 2.54 -1.64
CA LYS A 384 -6.53 3.89 -1.08
C LYS A 384 -7.88 4.27 -0.45
N GLY A 385 -9.00 3.91 -1.10
CA GLY A 385 -10.35 4.17 -0.58
C GLY A 385 -10.60 3.44 0.75
N VAL A 386 -10.21 2.17 0.84
CA VAL A 386 -10.35 1.39 2.08
C VAL A 386 -9.46 1.94 3.19
N ILE A 387 -8.20 2.28 2.92
CA ILE A 387 -7.31 2.87 3.93
C ILE A 387 -7.85 4.22 4.43
N ASN A 388 -8.37 5.07 3.55
CA ASN A 388 -8.98 6.33 3.94
C ASN A 388 -10.22 6.12 4.84
N PHE A 389 -11.07 5.14 4.49
CA PHE A 389 -12.23 4.74 5.30
C PHE A 389 -11.82 4.26 6.70
N LEU A 390 -10.70 3.56 6.83
CA LEU A 390 -10.15 3.10 8.10
C LEU A 390 -9.44 4.20 8.91
N GLY A 391 -9.36 5.43 8.42
CA GLY A 391 -8.69 6.55 9.10
C GLY A 391 -7.19 6.64 8.84
N GLY A 392 -6.71 6.09 7.72
CA GLY A 392 -5.30 6.12 7.32
C GLY A 392 -4.49 4.89 7.76
N PRO A 393 -3.23 4.77 7.32
CA PRO A 393 -2.40 3.58 7.55
C PRO A 393 -2.09 3.35 9.04
N MET A 394 -1.98 4.41 9.83
CA MET A 394 -1.73 4.29 11.28
C MET A 394 -2.94 3.68 11.99
N ALA A 395 -4.16 4.18 11.72
CA ALA A 395 -5.39 3.65 12.30
C ALA A 395 -5.64 2.20 11.85
N ALA A 396 -5.47 1.91 10.56
CA ALA A 396 -5.54 0.55 10.02
C ALA A 396 -4.52 -0.38 10.69
N GLY A 397 -3.28 0.06 10.89
CA GLY A 397 -2.24 -0.68 11.60
C GLY A 397 -2.58 -0.95 13.07
N HIS A 398 -3.17 0.01 13.78
CA HIS A 398 -3.66 -0.18 15.15
C HIS A 398 -4.78 -1.21 15.21
N LEU A 399 -5.78 -1.09 14.32
CA LEU A 399 -6.89 -2.05 14.24
C LEU A 399 -6.39 -3.46 13.90
N HIS A 400 -5.44 -3.58 12.96
CA HIS A 400 -4.80 -4.86 12.62
C HIS A 400 -4.17 -5.53 13.85
N ARG A 401 -3.43 -4.78 14.66
CA ARG A 401 -2.80 -5.26 15.89
C ARG A 401 -3.81 -5.66 16.97
N ILE A 402 -4.90 -4.89 17.13
CA ILE A 402 -5.99 -5.25 18.04
C ILE A 402 -6.62 -6.58 17.62
N CYS A 403 -6.94 -6.74 16.34
CA CYS A 403 -7.47 -8.01 15.81
C CYS A 403 -6.47 -9.16 16.00
N ALA A 404 -5.16 -8.92 15.82
CA ALA A 404 -4.12 -9.91 16.08
C ALA A 404 -4.06 -10.31 17.57
N ILE A 405 -4.17 -9.37 18.49
CA ILE A 405 -4.23 -9.67 19.94
C ILE A 405 -5.44 -10.54 20.26
N ILE A 406 -6.62 -10.24 19.71
CA ILE A 406 -7.82 -11.07 19.88
C ILE A 406 -7.57 -12.49 19.34
N THR A 407 -6.91 -12.59 18.19
CA THR A 407 -6.55 -13.86 17.55
C THR A 407 -5.61 -14.68 18.45
N PHE A 408 -4.55 -14.09 18.99
CA PHE A 408 -3.67 -14.76 19.93
C PHE A 408 -4.39 -15.18 21.22
N ALA A 409 -5.30 -14.35 21.72
CA ALA A 409 -6.05 -14.63 22.93
C ALA A 409 -6.96 -15.85 22.78
N TYR A 410 -7.83 -15.92 21.76
CA TYR A 410 -8.70 -17.09 21.60
C TYR A 410 -7.91 -18.34 21.23
N PHE A 411 -6.81 -18.21 20.50
CA PHE A 411 -5.93 -19.33 20.18
C PHE A 411 -5.27 -19.89 21.46
N GLY A 412 -4.78 -19.02 22.34
CA GLY A 412 -4.27 -19.41 23.66
C GLY A 412 -5.33 -20.13 24.51
N VAL A 413 -6.56 -19.60 24.55
CA VAL A 413 -7.69 -20.25 25.24
C VAL A 413 -7.98 -21.62 24.63
N THR A 414 -7.95 -21.75 23.31
CA THR A 414 -8.16 -23.03 22.61
C THR A 414 -7.08 -24.05 22.97
N ILE A 415 -5.80 -23.65 22.97
CA ILE A 415 -4.70 -24.53 23.39
C ILE A 415 -4.89 -24.97 24.85
N LEU A 416 -5.16 -24.04 25.76
CA LEU A 416 -5.38 -24.37 27.19
C LEU A 416 -6.56 -25.32 27.35
N TRP A 417 -7.64 -25.12 26.60
CA TRP A 417 -8.80 -26.04 26.62
C TRP A 417 -8.46 -27.43 26.10
N ILE A 418 -7.67 -27.53 25.00
CA ILE A 418 -7.19 -28.82 24.47
C ILE A 418 -6.31 -29.53 25.49
N LEU A 419 -5.37 -28.84 26.11
CA LEU A 419 -4.49 -29.41 27.14
C LEU A 419 -5.30 -29.90 28.36
N TYR A 420 -6.26 -29.07 28.82
CA TYR A 420 -7.19 -29.47 29.88
C TYR A 420 -7.97 -30.73 29.49
N TYR A 421 -8.53 -30.79 28.27
CA TYR A 421 -9.29 -31.95 27.78
C TYR A 421 -8.44 -33.22 27.72
N LEU A 422 -7.24 -33.09 27.17
CA LEU A 422 -6.35 -34.25 26.96
C LEU A 422 -5.80 -34.82 28.30
N PHE A 423 -5.39 -33.95 29.21
CA PHE A 423 -4.61 -34.33 30.38
C PHE A 423 -5.40 -34.31 31.70
N LEU A 424 -6.36 -33.40 31.86
CA LEU A 424 -6.99 -33.14 33.14
C LEU A 424 -8.47 -33.54 33.21
N LYS A 425 -9.21 -33.49 32.12
CA LYS A 425 -10.64 -33.78 32.16
C LYS A 425 -10.89 -35.26 32.43
N PRO A 426 -11.66 -35.65 33.48
CA PRO A 426 -11.98 -37.04 33.80
C PRO A 426 -13.08 -37.54 32.84
N THR A 427 -12.73 -38.28 31.80
CA THR A 427 -13.68 -38.86 30.83
C THR A 427 -13.75 -40.40 30.91
N GLY A 428 -12.87 -41.02 31.70
CA GLY A 428 -12.68 -42.48 31.69
C GLY A 428 -11.91 -43.01 30.49
N GLU A 429 -11.49 -42.14 29.57
CA GLU A 429 -10.71 -42.45 28.39
C GLU A 429 -9.23 -42.10 28.60
N ASN A 430 -8.33 -42.90 28.05
CA ASN A 430 -6.90 -42.62 28.07
C ASN A 430 -6.53 -41.53 27.03
N PHE A 431 -5.29 -41.03 27.09
CA PHE A 431 -4.81 -39.97 26.20
C PHE A 431 -5.03 -40.28 24.71
N PHE A 432 -4.69 -41.50 24.27
CA PHE A 432 -4.83 -41.86 22.86
C PHE A 432 -6.31 -42.01 22.44
N GLN A 433 -7.17 -42.46 23.34
CA GLN A 433 -8.62 -42.52 23.09
C GLN A 433 -9.23 -41.13 22.98
N LYS A 434 -8.77 -40.18 23.79
CA LYS A 434 -9.17 -38.76 23.68
C LYS A 434 -8.67 -38.14 22.39
N LEU A 435 -7.39 -38.37 22.02
CA LEU A 435 -6.77 -37.79 20.82
C LEU A 435 -7.33 -38.35 19.52
N PHE A 436 -7.50 -39.68 19.43
CA PHE A 436 -7.96 -40.37 18.22
C PHE A 436 -9.42 -40.84 18.30
N GLY A 437 -10.17 -40.45 19.32
CA GLY A 437 -11.55 -40.84 19.53
C GLY A 437 -12.52 -40.20 18.50
N PRO A 438 -13.77 -40.72 18.50
CA PRO A 438 -14.77 -40.26 17.53
C PRO A 438 -15.20 -38.80 17.67
N ASP A 439 -14.98 -38.19 18.82
CA ASP A 439 -15.30 -36.80 19.09
C ASP A 439 -14.09 -35.85 18.93
N SER A 440 -12.92 -36.40 18.56
CA SER A 440 -11.69 -35.63 18.38
C SER A 440 -11.63 -34.91 17.02
N LEU A 441 -11.04 -33.72 17.04
CA LEU A 441 -10.66 -32.96 15.84
C LEU A 441 -9.33 -33.41 15.23
N PHE A 442 -8.59 -34.30 15.87
CA PHE A 442 -7.35 -34.85 15.32
C PHE A 442 -7.64 -35.85 14.18
N PRO A 443 -6.84 -35.84 13.08
CA PRO A 443 -7.05 -36.70 11.93
C PRO A 443 -6.93 -38.20 12.28
N ARG A 444 -7.78 -39.03 11.69
CA ARG A 444 -7.80 -40.47 11.82
C ARG A 444 -7.74 -41.12 10.44
N TRP A 445 -7.40 -42.40 10.38
CA TRP A 445 -7.43 -43.18 9.13
C TRP A 445 -8.79 -43.14 8.43
N LYS A 446 -9.87 -43.11 9.21
CA LYS A 446 -11.22 -42.97 8.68
C LYS A 446 -11.41 -41.68 7.85
N ASP A 447 -10.76 -40.60 8.19
CA ASP A 447 -10.89 -39.33 7.46
C ASP A 447 -10.32 -39.45 6.04
N ALA A 448 -9.24 -40.20 5.86
CA ALA A 448 -8.71 -40.55 4.54
C ALA A 448 -9.68 -41.46 3.76
N GLN A 449 -10.30 -42.45 4.43
CA GLN A 449 -11.32 -43.29 3.83
C GLN A 449 -12.55 -42.47 3.42
N ASP A 450 -12.97 -41.52 4.24
CA ASP A 450 -14.10 -40.63 3.95
C ASP A 450 -13.79 -39.69 2.76
N LEU A 451 -12.57 -39.18 2.67
CA LEU A 451 -12.11 -38.39 1.51
C LEU A 451 -12.20 -39.19 0.22
N VAL A 452 -11.66 -40.43 0.21
CA VAL A 452 -11.75 -41.33 -0.95
C VAL A 452 -13.21 -41.68 -1.25
N GLY A 453 -14.02 -41.92 -0.21
CA GLY A 453 -15.45 -42.17 -0.32
C GLY A 453 -16.21 -41.01 -0.96
N MET A 454 -15.87 -39.77 -0.61
CA MET A 454 -16.44 -38.57 -1.23
C MET A 454 -16.10 -38.49 -2.72
N PHE A 455 -14.86 -38.73 -3.12
CA PHE A 455 -14.52 -38.78 -4.55
C PHE A 455 -15.30 -39.90 -5.28
N LYS A 456 -15.47 -41.11 -4.67
CA LYS A 456 -16.34 -42.13 -5.23
C LYS A 456 -17.78 -41.64 -5.40
N TRP A 457 -18.33 -40.94 -4.42
CA TRP A 457 -19.67 -40.37 -4.49
C TRP A 457 -19.77 -39.25 -5.55
N PHE A 458 -18.77 -38.37 -5.68
CA PHE A 458 -18.75 -37.35 -6.74
C PHE A 458 -18.89 -37.98 -8.13
N PHE A 459 -18.19 -39.07 -8.38
CA PHE A 459 -18.23 -39.80 -9.66
C PHE A 459 -19.31 -40.87 -9.74
N MET A 460 -20.30 -40.87 -8.86
CA MET A 460 -21.42 -41.83 -8.82
C MET A 460 -20.98 -43.30 -8.67
N LYS A 461 -19.80 -43.55 -8.13
CA LYS A 461 -19.23 -44.92 -7.92
C LYS A 461 -19.43 -45.46 -6.51
N GLY A 462 -20.25 -44.79 -5.68
CA GLY A 462 -20.55 -45.24 -4.32
C GLY A 462 -21.48 -44.26 -3.57
N PRO A 463 -21.97 -44.65 -2.40
CA PRO A 463 -22.80 -43.81 -1.55
C PRO A 463 -21.96 -42.72 -0.89
N LYS A 464 -22.61 -41.64 -0.44
CA LYS A 464 -22.01 -40.60 0.40
C LYS A 464 -21.50 -41.22 1.71
N PRO A 465 -20.26 -40.93 2.16
CA PRO A 465 -19.73 -41.47 3.40
C PRO A 465 -20.59 -41.06 4.61
N LYS A 466 -20.63 -41.99 5.59
CA LYS A 466 -21.27 -41.72 6.89
C LYS A 466 -20.27 -41.06 7.83
N PHE A 467 -20.58 -39.85 8.25
CA PHE A 467 -19.70 -39.06 9.10
C PHE A 467 -20.01 -39.21 10.60
N ASP A 468 -18.96 -39.02 11.42
CA ASP A 468 -19.06 -38.91 12.87
C ASP A 468 -19.21 -37.42 13.28
N ARG A 469 -18.88 -37.04 14.53
CA ARG A 469 -19.01 -35.66 15.05
C ARG A 469 -18.33 -34.64 14.14
N TRP A 470 -17.14 -34.94 13.67
CA TRP A 470 -16.34 -34.11 12.81
C TRP A 470 -16.04 -34.77 11.49
N THR A 471 -16.18 -34.06 10.41
CA THR A 471 -15.81 -34.48 9.06
C THR A 471 -14.34 -34.21 8.79
N TYR A 472 -13.75 -34.82 7.77
CA TYR A 472 -12.35 -34.62 7.41
C TYR A 472 -12.05 -33.15 7.02
N TRP A 473 -12.98 -32.43 6.36
CA TRP A 473 -12.79 -31.02 6.01
C TRP A 473 -12.88 -30.09 7.23
N GLU A 474 -13.78 -30.33 8.22
CA GLU A 474 -13.82 -29.59 9.49
C GLU A 474 -12.53 -29.80 10.30
N LYS A 475 -11.95 -30.99 10.26
CA LYS A 475 -10.66 -31.30 10.88
C LYS A 475 -9.51 -30.61 10.15
N PHE A 476 -9.55 -30.56 8.81
CA PHE A 476 -8.58 -29.82 8.03
C PHE A 476 -8.63 -28.33 8.35
N ASP A 477 -9.82 -27.71 8.34
CA ASP A 477 -10.03 -26.31 8.71
C ASP A 477 -9.44 -26.02 10.10
N PHE A 478 -9.70 -26.90 11.07
CA PHE A 478 -9.17 -26.75 12.43
C PHE A 478 -7.64 -26.82 12.48
N LEU A 479 -7.02 -27.77 11.79
CA LEU A 479 -5.55 -27.87 11.75
C LEU A 479 -4.90 -26.74 10.95
N ALA A 480 -5.56 -26.26 9.92
CA ALA A 480 -5.09 -25.13 9.14
C ALA A 480 -4.97 -23.85 10.01
N VAL A 481 -5.84 -23.69 11.04
CA VAL A 481 -5.70 -22.60 12.02
C VAL A 481 -4.37 -22.70 12.80
N PHE A 482 -3.94 -23.90 13.20
CA PHE A 482 -2.67 -24.08 13.91
C PHE A 482 -1.48 -23.76 13.01
N TRP A 483 -1.48 -24.24 11.78
CA TRP A 483 -0.47 -23.89 10.80
C TRP A 483 -0.43 -22.37 10.54
N GLY A 484 -1.58 -21.77 10.26
CA GLY A 484 -1.71 -20.35 10.02
C GLY A 484 -1.22 -19.52 11.21
N MET A 485 -1.58 -19.89 12.45
CA MET A 485 -1.11 -19.22 13.65
C MET A 485 0.40 -19.30 13.83
N PHE A 486 1.01 -20.42 13.48
CA PHE A 486 2.47 -20.53 13.48
C PHE A 486 3.10 -19.66 12.38
N ALA A 487 2.64 -19.77 11.15
CA ALA A 487 3.23 -19.06 9.99
C ALA A 487 2.91 -17.55 10.02
N ILE A 488 1.60 -17.16 10.05
CA ILE A 488 1.17 -15.77 10.02
C ILE A 488 1.47 -15.09 11.37
N GLY A 489 1.23 -15.78 12.48
CA GLY A 489 1.39 -15.22 13.82
C GLY A 489 2.85 -14.89 14.11
N LEU A 490 3.78 -15.83 13.91
CA LEU A 490 5.21 -15.59 14.15
C LEU A 490 5.77 -14.54 13.19
N SER A 491 5.50 -14.65 11.90
CA SER A 491 5.95 -13.65 10.92
C SER A 491 5.35 -12.28 11.21
N GLY A 492 4.07 -12.20 11.61
CA GLY A 492 3.41 -10.97 12.01
C GLY A 492 4.03 -10.32 13.24
N LEU A 493 4.40 -11.10 14.26
CA LEU A 493 5.13 -10.60 15.45
C LEU A 493 6.50 -10.05 15.07
N MET A 494 7.22 -10.71 14.16
CA MET A 494 8.51 -10.23 13.66
C MET A 494 8.36 -8.89 12.94
N LEU A 495 7.32 -8.72 12.12
CA LEU A 495 7.02 -7.47 11.41
C LEU A 495 6.48 -6.38 12.35
N TRP A 496 5.82 -6.76 13.45
CA TRP A 496 5.32 -5.80 14.44
C TRP A 496 6.44 -5.25 15.33
N GLN A 497 7.40 -6.11 15.73
CA GLN A 497 8.47 -5.76 16.67
C GLN A 497 9.86 -6.05 16.07
N PRO A 498 10.19 -5.48 14.89
CA PRO A 498 11.42 -5.84 14.19
C PRO A 498 12.67 -5.48 14.99
N GLN A 499 12.64 -4.40 15.78
CA GLN A 499 13.79 -4.01 16.63
C GLN A 499 14.03 -5.01 17.78
N PHE A 500 12.96 -5.62 18.33
CA PHE A 500 13.10 -6.67 19.32
C PHE A 500 13.72 -7.93 18.73
N PHE A 501 13.19 -8.40 17.61
CA PHE A 501 13.69 -9.61 16.94
C PHE A 501 15.09 -9.43 16.36
N ALA A 502 15.45 -8.22 15.93
CA ALA A 502 16.80 -7.90 15.46
C ALA A 502 17.89 -8.01 16.53
N LYS A 503 17.54 -8.12 17.83
CA LYS A 503 18.51 -8.47 18.87
C LYS A 503 19.09 -9.86 18.67
N PHE A 504 18.34 -10.76 18.06
CA PHE A 504 18.67 -12.19 17.91
C PHE A 504 18.77 -12.64 16.46
N LEU A 505 18.04 -12.00 15.55
CA LEU A 505 17.86 -12.42 14.18
C LEU A 505 18.42 -11.38 13.19
N PRO A 506 19.02 -11.80 12.08
CA PRO A 506 19.48 -10.89 11.03
C PRO A 506 18.31 -10.31 10.24
N GLY A 507 18.42 -9.05 9.79
CA GLY A 507 17.37 -8.27 9.16
C GLY A 507 16.77 -8.89 7.89
N TRP A 508 17.54 -9.67 7.11
CA TRP A 508 17.01 -10.36 5.92
C TRP A 508 15.88 -11.38 6.25
N LEU A 509 15.77 -11.84 7.52
CA LEU A 509 14.64 -12.65 7.95
C LEU A 509 13.32 -11.87 7.95
N PHE A 510 13.34 -10.54 8.06
CA PHE A 510 12.13 -9.72 7.92
C PHE A 510 11.62 -9.69 6.47
N ASN A 511 12.51 -9.84 5.49
CA ASN A 511 12.11 -10.03 4.09
C ASN A 511 11.38 -11.37 3.91
N ILE A 512 11.88 -12.46 4.52
CA ILE A 512 11.18 -13.76 4.56
C ILE A 512 9.84 -13.64 5.28
N ALA A 513 9.82 -12.99 6.47
CA ALA A 513 8.59 -12.78 7.22
C ALA A 513 7.54 -12.03 6.41
N THR A 514 7.94 -11.06 5.59
CA THR A 514 7.02 -10.33 4.71
C THR A 514 6.39 -11.24 3.65
N ILE A 515 7.18 -12.10 3.01
CA ILE A 515 6.68 -13.07 2.01
C ILE A 515 5.71 -14.06 2.69
N VAL A 516 6.15 -14.71 3.76
CA VAL A 516 5.35 -15.71 4.48
C VAL A 516 4.05 -15.10 5.01
N HIS A 517 4.12 -13.95 5.70
CA HIS A 517 2.96 -13.28 6.28
C HIS A 517 1.92 -12.92 5.21
N SER A 518 2.38 -12.32 4.11
CA SER A 518 1.48 -11.85 3.07
C SER A 518 0.86 -12.98 2.25
N ASP A 519 1.62 -14.03 1.95
CA ASP A 519 1.14 -15.12 1.09
C ASP A 519 0.31 -16.14 1.88
N GLU A 520 0.67 -16.40 3.15
CA GLU A 520 -0.17 -17.22 4.04
C GLU A 520 -1.48 -16.50 4.39
N ALA A 521 -1.47 -15.16 4.58
CA ALA A 521 -2.69 -14.39 4.76
C ALA A 521 -3.60 -14.45 3.53
N LEU A 522 -3.02 -14.45 2.32
CA LEU A 522 -3.76 -14.65 1.07
C LEU A 522 -4.34 -16.07 0.99
N LEU A 523 -3.55 -17.08 1.37
CA LEU A 523 -4.02 -18.48 1.44
C LEU A 523 -5.19 -18.61 2.41
N ALA A 524 -5.04 -18.12 3.64
CA ALA A 524 -6.06 -18.20 4.68
C ALA A 524 -7.35 -17.48 4.27
N SER A 525 -7.25 -16.23 3.77
CA SER A 525 -8.42 -15.46 3.36
C SER A 525 -9.13 -16.08 2.15
N GLY A 526 -8.39 -16.49 1.12
CA GLY A 526 -8.96 -17.16 -0.03
C GLY A 526 -9.62 -18.48 0.32
N PHE A 527 -9.01 -19.29 1.20
CA PHE A 527 -9.56 -20.57 1.65
C PHE A 527 -10.86 -20.37 2.46
N ILE A 528 -10.85 -19.48 3.44
CA ILE A 528 -12.02 -19.21 4.29
C ILE A 528 -13.18 -18.67 3.47
N PHE A 529 -12.95 -17.67 2.61
CA PHE A 529 -14.04 -17.04 1.87
C PHE A 529 -14.56 -17.86 0.68
N THR A 530 -13.85 -18.89 0.26
CA THR A 530 -14.31 -19.78 -0.81
C THR A 530 -14.67 -21.19 -0.28
N VAL A 531 -13.70 -21.93 0.23
CA VAL A 531 -13.86 -23.34 0.60
C VAL A 531 -14.64 -23.50 1.91
N HIS A 532 -14.25 -22.79 2.98
CA HIS A 532 -14.94 -22.86 4.26
C HIS A 532 -16.38 -22.32 4.14
N PHE A 533 -16.59 -21.17 3.46
CA PHE A 533 -17.95 -20.64 3.23
C PHE A 533 -18.81 -21.63 2.44
N PHE A 534 -18.27 -22.28 1.41
CA PHE A 534 -19.01 -23.31 0.70
C PHE A 534 -19.36 -24.47 1.62
N ASN A 535 -18.38 -25.05 2.29
CA ASN A 535 -18.55 -26.23 3.11
C ASN A 535 -19.52 -26.04 4.28
N THR A 536 -19.61 -24.82 4.81
CA THR A 536 -20.45 -24.50 5.97
C THR A 536 -21.78 -23.87 5.61
N HIS A 537 -21.84 -22.96 4.63
CA HIS A 537 -23.01 -22.10 4.40
C HIS A 537 -23.60 -22.21 2.99
N LEU A 538 -22.74 -22.26 1.94
CA LEU A 538 -23.19 -22.07 0.56
C LEU A 538 -23.53 -23.39 -0.17
N ARG A 539 -23.38 -24.53 0.49
CA ARG A 539 -23.88 -25.80 -0.06
C ARG A 539 -25.39 -25.73 -0.30
N PRO A 540 -25.92 -26.43 -1.33
CA PRO A 540 -27.34 -26.40 -1.65
C PRO A 540 -28.27 -26.76 -0.47
N GLU A 541 -27.80 -27.61 0.44
CA GLU A 541 -28.54 -28.05 1.64
C GLU A 541 -28.56 -27.02 2.77
N LYS A 542 -27.59 -26.08 2.77
CA LYS A 542 -27.39 -25.08 3.82
C LYS A 542 -27.69 -23.64 3.40
N PHE A 543 -27.81 -23.42 2.09
CA PHE A 543 -28.02 -22.08 1.52
C PHE A 543 -29.30 -21.41 2.05
N PRO A 544 -29.28 -20.11 2.40
CA PRO A 544 -28.16 -19.17 2.24
C PRO A 544 -27.14 -19.20 3.38
N MET A 545 -27.45 -19.82 4.53
CA MET A 545 -26.58 -19.91 5.70
C MET A 545 -26.98 -21.00 6.66
N ASP A 546 -26.01 -21.72 7.27
CA ASP A 546 -26.23 -22.62 8.40
C ASP A 546 -26.13 -21.85 9.73
N PRO A 547 -27.22 -21.72 10.53
CA PRO A 547 -27.20 -20.99 11.78
C PRO A 547 -26.62 -21.79 12.97
N VAL A 548 -26.28 -23.07 12.78
CA VAL A 548 -25.92 -24.01 13.86
C VAL A 548 -24.74 -23.52 14.71
N ILE A 549 -23.72 -22.90 14.11
CA ILE A 549 -22.57 -22.39 14.88
C ILE A 549 -22.93 -21.14 15.73
N PHE A 550 -23.93 -20.38 15.32
CA PHE A 550 -24.40 -19.19 16.04
C PHE A 550 -25.41 -19.54 17.13
N THR A 551 -26.36 -20.42 16.84
CA THR A 551 -27.40 -20.84 17.78
C THR A 551 -26.88 -21.92 18.76
N GLY A 552 -25.94 -22.74 18.33
CA GLY A 552 -25.39 -23.86 19.10
C GLY A 552 -26.22 -25.13 19.04
N VAL A 553 -27.31 -25.16 18.26
CA VAL A 553 -28.27 -26.27 18.25
C VAL A 553 -28.52 -26.80 16.84
N VAL A 554 -28.86 -28.07 16.74
CA VAL A 554 -29.15 -28.74 15.47
C VAL A 554 -30.44 -29.54 15.58
N PRO A 555 -31.32 -29.51 14.55
CA PRO A 555 -32.50 -30.36 14.48
C PRO A 555 -32.13 -31.85 14.46
N GLY A 556 -32.92 -32.68 15.14
CA GLY A 556 -32.63 -34.10 15.28
C GLY A 556 -32.53 -34.84 13.94
N TYR A 557 -33.44 -34.54 12.99
CA TYR A 557 -33.40 -35.13 11.64
C TYR A 557 -32.08 -34.74 10.89
N MET A 558 -31.62 -33.51 11.07
CA MET A 558 -30.38 -33.01 10.43
C MET A 558 -29.13 -33.67 11.05
N LEU A 559 -29.12 -33.88 12.38
CA LEU A 559 -28.06 -34.62 13.04
C LEU A 559 -27.97 -36.05 12.54
N GLU A 560 -29.13 -36.72 12.37
CA GLU A 560 -29.20 -38.10 11.85
C GLU A 560 -28.73 -38.20 10.40
N GLU A 561 -29.11 -37.25 9.55
CA GLU A 561 -28.75 -37.21 8.13
C GLU A 561 -27.27 -36.87 7.91
N GLU A 562 -26.76 -35.81 8.57
CA GLU A 562 -25.42 -35.30 8.32
C GLU A 562 -24.34 -36.03 9.13
N ARG A 563 -24.69 -36.57 10.31
CA ARG A 563 -23.78 -37.22 11.25
C ARG A 563 -24.31 -38.59 11.70
N PRO A 564 -24.65 -39.48 10.76
CA PRO A 564 -25.34 -40.74 11.08
C PRO A 564 -24.55 -41.61 12.05
N MET A 565 -23.21 -41.60 12.01
CA MET A 565 -22.40 -42.38 12.96
C MET A 565 -22.45 -41.79 14.36
N GLN A 566 -22.37 -40.48 14.50
CA GLN A 566 -22.53 -39.79 15.80
C GLN A 566 -23.91 -40.06 16.38
N TYR A 567 -24.97 -39.91 15.58
CA TYR A 567 -26.35 -40.15 16.01
C TYR A 567 -26.54 -41.59 16.50
N ALA A 568 -26.13 -42.57 15.70
CA ALA A 568 -26.23 -43.96 16.08
C ALA A 568 -25.44 -44.32 17.36
N ARG A 569 -24.22 -43.76 17.50
CA ARG A 569 -23.39 -43.96 18.69
C ARG A 569 -24.01 -43.35 19.96
N LEU A 570 -24.53 -42.15 19.87
CA LEU A 570 -25.18 -41.48 21.00
C LEU A 570 -26.48 -42.19 21.40
N LYS A 571 -27.26 -42.66 20.41
CA LYS A 571 -28.48 -43.43 20.62
C LYS A 571 -28.18 -44.75 21.32
N ALA A 572 -27.17 -45.48 20.85
CA ALA A 572 -26.77 -46.77 21.45
C ALA A 572 -26.28 -46.64 22.91
N LYS A 573 -25.69 -45.47 23.26
CA LYS A 573 -25.22 -45.17 24.64
C LYS A 573 -26.30 -44.51 25.51
N GLY A 574 -27.52 -44.25 25.04
CA GLY A 574 -28.54 -43.52 25.78
C GLY A 574 -28.13 -42.07 26.10
N GLN A 575 -27.31 -41.44 25.24
CA GLN A 575 -26.76 -40.11 25.46
C GLN A 575 -27.48 -39.01 24.66
N LEU A 576 -28.41 -39.37 23.76
CA LEU A 576 -29.16 -38.37 22.99
C LEU A 576 -30.00 -37.46 23.90
N GLU A 577 -30.65 -38.03 24.91
CA GLU A 577 -31.46 -37.29 25.87
C GLU A 577 -30.62 -36.25 26.67
N LYS A 578 -29.33 -36.54 26.93
CA LYS A 578 -28.41 -35.63 27.64
C LYS A 578 -28.04 -34.38 26.86
N ILE A 579 -28.16 -34.44 25.55
CA ILE A 579 -27.88 -33.32 24.67
C ILE A 579 -29.14 -32.69 24.07
N GLU A 580 -30.33 -33.24 24.41
CA GLU A 580 -31.60 -32.63 24.04
C GLU A 580 -31.75 -31.24 24.70
N THR A 581 -32.27 -30.28 23.96
CA THR A 581 -32.40 -28.90 24.43
C THR A 581 -33.62 -28.22 23.84
N LYS A 582 -33.91 -27.02 24.35
CA LYS A 582 -35.01 -26.21 23.85
C LYS A 582 -34.64 -25.48 22.57
N TYR A 583 -35.66 -25.12 21.79
CA TYR A 583 -35.50 -24.28 20.62
C TYR A 583 -34.91 -22.91 21.04
N PRO A 584 -34.00 -22.33 20.23
CA PRO A 584 -33.49 -21.01 20.52
C PRO A 584 -34.64 -19.99 20.51
N ARG A 585 -34.51 -18.95 21.31
CA ARG A 585 -35.47 -17.85 21.27
C ARG A 585 -35.40 -17.13 19.92
N LEU A 586 -36.52 -16.56 19.47
CA LEU A 586 -36.57 -15.87 18.18
C LEU A 586 -35.46 -14.82 17.99
N TRP A 587 -35.16 -14.07 19.06
CA TRP A 587 -34.11 -13.08 18.99
C TRP A 587 -32.69 -13.72 18.87
N GLU A 588 -32.44 -14.88 19.47
CA GLU A 588 -31.16 -15.60 19.37
C GLU A 588 -30.96 -16.14 17.95
N GLU A 589 -32.03 -16.64 17.35
CA GLU A 589 -32.04 -17.10 15.96
C GLU A 589 -31.85 -15.91 14.98
N ALA A 590 -32.59 -14.82 15.18
CA ALA A 590 -32.47 -13.61 14.39
C ALA A 590 -31.07 -12.98 14.48
N LEU A 591 -30.50 -12.91 15.69
CA LEU A 591 -29.13 -12.42 15.91
C LEU A 591 -28.11 -13.34 15.22
N GLY A 592 -28.27 -14.66 15.33
CA GLY A 592 -27.40 -15.63 14.66
C GLY A 592 -27.42 -15.46 13.14
N HIS A 593 -28.59 -15.26 12.55
CA HIS A 593 -28.72 -14.98 11.11
C HIS A 593 -28.09 -13.63 10.74
N LEU A 594 -28.34 -12.58 11.52
CA LEU A 594 -27.73 -11.27 11.28
C LEU A 594 -26.21 -11.33 11.28
N LEU A 595 -25.61 -11.91 12.33
CA LEU A 595 -24.16 -12.03 12.46
C LEU A 595 -23.55 -12.87 11.32
N GLY A 596 -24.18 -14.01 11.01
CA GLY A 596 -23.69 -14.89 9.96
C GLY A 596 -23.79 -14.27 8.57
N MET A 597 -24.94 -13.65 8.24
CA MET A 597 -25.12 -12.98 6.94
C MET A 597 -24.19 -11.77 6.80
N THR A 598 -23.97 -11.01 7.88
CA THR A 598 -23.00 -9.91 7.87
C THR A 598 -21.58 -10.43 7.62
N GLY A 599 -21.16 -11.47 8.32
CA GLY A 599 -19.84 -12.10 8.11
C GLY A 599 -19.65 -12.61 6.68
N LEU A 600 -20.65 -13.32 6.13
CA LEU A 600 -20.65 -13.79 4.74
C LEU A 600 -20.56 -12.64 3.75
N SER A 601 -21.35 -11.58 3.93
CA SER A 601 -21.35 -10.43 3.02
C SER A 601 -19.99 -9.72 3.00
N ILE A 602 -19.40 -9.47 4.17
CA ILE A 602 -18.06 -8.87 4.29
C ILE A 602 -17.01 -9.80 3.65
N GLY A 603 -17.06 -11.10 3.92
CA GLY A 603 -16.11 -12.06 3.33
C GLY A 603 -16.21 -12.16 1.81
N ILE A 604 -17.43 -12.12 1.25
CA ILE A 604 -17.65 -12.07 -0.20
C ILE A 604 -17.10 -10.77 -0.79
N LEU A 605 -17.30 -9.64 -0.13
CA LEU A 605 -16.71 -8.37 -0.54
C LEU A 605 -15.16 -8.45 -0.51
N CYS A 606 -14.59 -8.98 0.56
CA CYS A 606 -13.14 -9.12 0.68
C CYS A 606 -12.55 -10.01 -0.42
N ILE A 607 -13.15 -11.17 -0.72
CA ILE A 607 -12.64 -12.04 -1.80
C ILE A 607 -12.75 -11.38 -3.18
N PHE A 608 -13.82 -10.60 -3.41
CA PHE A 608 -13.96 -9.82 -4.64
C PHE A 608 -12.84 -8.77 -4.76
N LEU A 609 -12.55 -8.01 -3.70
CA LEU A 609 -11.48 -7.01 -3.67
C LEU A 609 -10.09 -7.66 -3.85
N ILE A 610 -9.86 -8.82 -3.21
CA ILE A 610 -8.62 -9.60 -3.38
C ILE A 610 -8.46 -10.06 -4.83
N ALA A 611 -9.52 -10.65 -5.42
CA ALA A 611 -9.50 -11.08 -6.81
C ALA A 611 -9.24 -9.89 -7.75
N TRP A 612 -9.90 -8.76 -7.52
CA TRP A 612 -9.65 -7.53 -8.28
C TRP A 612 -8.19 -7.08 -8.13
N GLY A 613 -7.63 -7.05 -6.92
CA GLY A 613 -6.23 -6.72 -6.68
C GLY A 613 -5.24 -7.65 -7.42
N ILE A 614 -5.54 -8.95 -7.49
CA ILE A 614 -4.70 -9.92 -8.21
C ILE A 614 -4.72 -9.67 -9.73
N PHE A 615 -5.89 -9.34 -10.30
CA PHE A 615 -6.05 -9.22 -11.76
C PHE A 615 -5.70 -7.82 -12.31
N TYR A 616 -5.80 -6.75 -11.50
CA TYR A 616 -5.63 -5.37 -11.94
C TYR A 616 -4.50 -4.61 -11.23
N GLY A 617 -3.89 -5.18 -10.19
CA GLY A 617 -2.79 -4.62 -9.41
C GLY A 617 -1.51 -5.46 -9.57
N GLY A 618 -1.20 -5.93 -10.76
CA GLY A 618 -0.05 -6.78 -11.03
C GLY A 618 1.04 -6.11 -11.82
#